data_0ee48119fe5535df165635cdef9156fe
#
_entry.id   0ee48119fe5535df165635cdef9156fe
#
_cell.length_a   1.000
_cell.length_b   1.000
_cell.length_c   1.000
_cell.angle_alpha   90.00
_cell.angle_beta   90.00
_cell.angle_gamma   90.00
#
_symmetry.space_group_name_H-M   'P 1'
#
loop_
_entity.id
_entity.type
_entity.pdbx_description
1 polymer ?
#
loop_
_entity_poly.entity_id
_entity_poly.type
_entity_poly.pdbx_seq_one_letter_code
_entity_poly.pdbx_strand_id
1 'polypeptide(L)'
;RKALLKETRRCAVTLGMKKTSVDQLTKAVGIAKGSFYKFYGSKEMLFFAVLEGIHSELYGVADRALGEDVGLPPSERAAKAVLAVCRRLSDTGDMVFIENDAKLLLQRLPEDVKNVHYHDDETHIRQLLEKYDLVPKQEISLAAATVRGLILTVSHKEQIGELYPQVLETLVYGACRELFE
;
A
#
# COMPACT_ATOMS: atom_id res chain seq x y z
N ARG A 1 -20.66 -6.10 -4.13
CA ARG A 1 -19.34 -5.58 -4.51
C ARG A 1 -18.35 -5.64 -3.35
N LYS A 2 -18.68 -5.09 -2.15
CA LYS A 2 -17.79 -5.11 -0.97
C LYS A 2 -17.37 -6.52 -0.54
N ALA A 3 -18.30 -7.50 -0.50
CA ALA A 3 -17.99 -8.88 -0.13
C ALA A 3 -16.99 -9.52 -1.11
N LEU A 4 -17.13 -9.25 -2.42
CA LEU A 4 -16.23 -9.75 -3.44
C LEU A 4 -14.80 -9.18 -3.29
N LEU A 5 -14.65 -7.87 -3.05
CA LEU A 5 -13.35 -7.24 -2.77
C LEU A 5 -12.68 -7.84 -1.52
N LYS A 6 -13.45 -8.00 -0.43
CA LYS A 6 -12.94 -8.60 0.82
C LYS A 6 -12.43 -10.03 0.60
N GLU A 7 -13.22 -10.86 -0.10
CA GLU A 7 -12.81 -12.24 -0.39
C GLU A 7 -11.62 -12.30 -1.34
N THR A 8 -11.58 -11.41 -2.35
CA THR A 8 -10.43 -11.32 -3.27
C THR A 8 -9.16 -10.93 -2.53
N ARG A 9 -9.21 -9.94 -1.61
CA ARG A 9 -8.06 -9.56 -0.78
C ARG A 9 -7.57 -10.72 0.08
N ARG A 10 -8.50 -11.46 0.71
CA ARG A 10 -8.14 -12.69 1.45
C ARG A 10 -7.42 -13.71 0.56
N CYS A 11 -7.96 -13.98 -0.62
CA CYS A 11 -7.34 -14.89 -1.59
C CYS A 11 -5.99 -14.37 -2.11
N ALA A 12 -5.85 -13.06 -2.32
CA ALA A 12 -4.59 -12.43 -2.75
C ALA A 12 -3.46 -12.71 -1.75
N VAL A 13 -3.75 -12.58 -0.46
CA VAL A 13 -2.75 -12.82 0.62
C VAL A 13 -2.47 -14.31 0.81
N THR A 14 -3.49 -15.19 0.72
CA THR A 14 -3.36 -16.61 1.11
C THR A 14 -2.99 -17.54 -0.04
N LEU A 15 -3.49 -17.28 -1.24
CA LEU A 15 -3.34 -18.14 -2.42
C LEU A 15 -2.54 -17.50 -3.55
N GLY A 16 -2.54 -16.17 -3.59
CA GLY A 16 -2.04 -15.37 -4.69
C GLY A 16 -3.01 -15.29 -5.88
N MET A 17 -2.78 -14.30 -6.76
CA MET A 17 -3.63 -14.06 -7.92
C MET A 17 -3.67 -15.24 -8.89
N LYS A 18 -2.55 -15.93 -9.11
CA LYS A 18 -2.48 -17.04 -10.09
C LYS A 18 -3.39 -18.21 -9.71
N LYS A 19 -3.45 -18.57 -8.43
CA LYS A 19 -4.21 -19.72 -7.92
C LYS A 19 -5.68 -19.37 -7.61
N THR A 20 -6.07 -18.11 -7.71
CA THR A 20 -7.46 -17.66 -7.47
C THR A 20 -8.22 -17.60 -8.78
N SER A 21 -9.39 -18.25 -8.86
CA SER A 21 -10.28 -18.22 -10.03
C SER A 21 -11.52 -17.37 -9.80
N VAL A 22 -12.11 -16.84 -10.89
CA VAL A 22 -13.38 -16.10 -10.83
C VAL A 22 -14.50 -16.98 -10.28
N ASP A 23 -14.54 -18.26 -10.68
CA ASP A 23 -15.56 -19.21 -10.21
C ASP A 23 -15.49 -19.44 -8.69
N GLN A 24 -14.28 -19.58 -8.15
CA GLN A 24 -14.04 -19.70 -6.72
C GLN A 24 -14.53 -18.45 -5.97
N LEU A 25 -14.17 -17.25 -6.44
CA LEU A 25 -14.56 -15.99 -5.82
C LEU A 25 -16.08 -15.77 -5.84
N THR A 26 -16.72 -15.99 -7.01
CA THR A 26 -18.16 -15.81 -7.16
C THR A 26 -18.96 -16.80 -6.32
N LYS A 27 -18.50 -18.05 -6.26
CA LYS A 27 -19.10 -19.09 -5.40
C LYS A 27 -18.97 -18.73 -3.92
N ALA A 28 -17.81 -18.26 -3.48
CA ALA A 28 -17.56 -17.90 -2.08
C ALA A 28 -18.47 -16.76 -1.58
N VAL A 29 -18.85 -15.83 -2.47
CA VAL A 29 -19.70 -14.68 -2.11
C VAL A 29 -21.15 -14.83 -2.57
N GLY A 30 -21.52 -15.98 -3.16
CA GLY A 30 -22.90 -16.30 -3.55
C GLY A 30 -23.45 -15.46 -4.71
N ILE A 31 -22.61 -15.08 -5.69
CA ILE A 31 -23.05 -14.34 -6.88
C ILE A 31 -22.87 -15.14 -8.17
N ALA A 32 -23.71 -14.88 -9.18
CA ALA A 32 -23.54 -15.45 -10.50
C ALA A 32 -22.29 -14.90 -11.21
N LYS A 33 -21.61 -15.75 -12.00
CA LYS A 33 -20.43 -15.37 -12.80
C LYS A 33 -20.72 -14.20 -13.75
N GLY A 34 -21.93 -14.13 -14.33
CA GLY A 34 -22.37 -12.99 -15.14
C GLY A 34 -22.41 -11.67 -14.38
N SER A 35 -22.76 -11.70 -13.08
CA SER A 35 -22.71 -10.50 -12.23
C SER A 35 -21.28 -10.02 -11.96
N PHE A 36 -20.33 -10.93 -11.86
CA PHE A 36 -18.91 -10.58 -11.77
C PHE A 36 -18.47 -9.71 -12.95
N TYR A 37 -18.72 -10.16 -14.18
CA TYR A 37 -18.31 -9.46 -15.39
C TYR A 37 -19.04 -8.12 -15.62
N LYS A 38 -20.21 -7.91 -14.98
CA LYS A 38 -20.85 -6.58 -14.93
C LYS A 38 -20.12 -5.59 -14.01
N PHE A 39 -19.43 -6.08 -12.97
CA PHE A 39 -18.70 -5.24 -12.01
C PHE A 39 -17.25 -5.01 -12.42
N TYR A 40 -16.61 -6.05 -12.97
CA TYR A 40 -15.20 -6.07 -13.35
C TYR A 40 -15.03 -6.78 -14.69
N GLY A 41 -14.39 -6.13 -15.64
CA GLY A 41 -14.21 -6.69 -16.99
C GLY A 41 -13.29 -7.94 -17.01
N SER A 42 -12.40 -8.09 -16.02
CA SER A 42 -11.49 -9.23 -15.89
C SER A 42 -11.14 -9.52 -14.43
N LYS A 43 -10.48 -10.66 -14.20
CA LYS A 43 -9.91 -11.00 -12.90
C LYS A 43 -8.85 -9.99 -12.48
N GLU A 44 -8.02 -9.57 -13.42
CA GLU A 44 -6.97 -8.59 -13.21
C GLU A 44 -7.55 -7.25 -12.73
N MET A 45 -8.64 -6.77 -13.34
CA MET A 45 -9.33 -5.56 -12.91
C MET A 45 -9.91 -5.66 -11.49
N LEU A 46 -10.37 -6.84 -11.07
CA LEU A 46 -10.80 -7.06 -9.69
C LEU A 46 -9.61 -7.02 -8.71
N PHE A 47 -8.51 -7.69 -9.03
CA PHE A 47 -7.29 -7.66 -8.20
C PHE A 47 -6.69 -6.24 -8.16
N PHE A 48 -6.76 -5.51 -9.27
CA PHE A 48 -6.37 -4.10 -9.31
C PHE A 48 -7.22 -3.23 -8.39
N ALA A 49 -8.54 -3.43 -8.38
CA ALA A 49 -9.42 -2.73 -7.43
C ALA A 49 -9.10 -3.08 -5.96
N VAL A 50 -8.56 -4.27 -5.67
CA VAL A 50 -8.04 -4.62 -4.33
C VAL A 50 -6.76 -3.86 -4.04
N LEU A 51 -5.81 -3.77 -4.98
CA LEU A 51 -4.56 -3.02 -4.83
C LEU A 51 -4.84 -1.54 -4.56
N GLU A 52 -5.71 -0.91 -5.35
CA GLU A 52 -6.14 0.47 -5.14
C GLU A 52 -6.80 0.69 -3.77
N GLY A 53 -7.61 -0.30 -3.32
CA GLY A 53 -8.22 -0.27 -2.00
C GLY A 53 -7.18 -0.34 -0.87
N ILE A 54 -6.11 -1.11 -1.04
CA ILE A 54 -4.98 -1.17 -0.10
C ILE A 54 -4.25 0.17 -0.08
N HIS A 55 -3.91 0.76 -1.23
CA HIS A 55 -3.24 2.06 -1.32
C HIS A 55 -4.08 3.15 -0.64
N SER A 56 -5.36 3.25 -0.97
CA SER A 56 -6.26 4.22 -0.33
C SER A 56 -6.33 4.07 1.18
N GLU A 57 -6.30 2.83 1.69
CA GLU A 57 -6.28 2.54 3.12
C GLU A 57 -4.96 2.99 3.76
N LEU A 58 -3.81 2.75 3.12
CA LEU A 58 -2.50 3.15 3.62
C LEU A 58 -2.34 4.68 3.64
N TYR A 59 -2.83 5.38 2.62
CA TYR A 59 -2.88 6.85 2.63
C TYR A 59 -3.76 7.38 3.76
N GLY A 60 -4.91 6.74 4.03
CA GLY A 60 -5.75 7.08 5.17
C GLY A 60 -5.08 6.81 6.53
N VAL A 61 -4.22 5.80 6.63
CA VAL A 61 -3.40 5.55 7.83
C VAL A 61 -2.36 6.65 8.02
N ALA A 62 -1.64 7.01 6.96
CA ALA A 62 -0.65 8.08 6.98
C ALA A 62 -1.30 9.43 7.33
N ASP A 63 -2.44 9.76 6.70
CA ASP A 63 -3.20 10.98 6.94
C ASP A 63 -3.58 11.13 8.42
N ARG A 64 -4.12 10.10 9.04
CA ARG A 64 -4.46 10.11 10.48
C ARG A 64 -3.23 10.30 11.36
N ALA A 65 -2.17 9.54 11.10
CA ALA A 65 -0.94 9.63 11.91
C ALA A 65 -0.27 11.01 11.81
N LEU A 66 -0.29 11.65 10.64
CA LEU A 66 0.21 13.01 10.46
C LEU A 66 -0.64 14.06 11.18
N GLY A 67 -1.95 13.79 11.34
CA GLY A 67 -2.88 14.70 12.00
C GLY A 67 -2.92 14.61 13.51
N GLU A 68 -2.43 13.51 14.11
CA GLU A 68 -2.51 13.28 15.56
C GLU A 68 -1.52 14.13 16.37
N ASP A 69 -0.31 14.32 15.88
CA ASP A 69 0.82 14.91 16.64
C ASP A 69 1.38 16.19 15.99
N VAL A 70 0.51 17.14 15.69
CA VAL A 70 0.86 18.38 14.96
C VAL A 70 1.91 19.26 15.66
N GLY A 71 2.14 19.07 16.96
CA GLY A 71 3.16 19.79 17.73
C GLY A 71 4.57 19.20 17.68
N LEU A 72 4.74 18.02 17.06
CA LEU A 72 6.04 17.39 16.91
C LEU A 72 6.82 17.95 15.72
N PRO A 73 8.16 17.82 15.71
CA PRO A 73 9.00 18.17 14.56
C PRO A 73 8.53 17.44 13.29
N PRO A 74 8.71 18.06 12.10
CA PRO A 74 8.32 17.45 10.82
C PRO A 74 8.86 16.03 10.60
N SER A 75 10.12 15.79 10.96
CA SER A 75 10.75 14.48 10.85
C SER A 75 10.10 13.41 11.74
N GLU A 76 9.72 13.76 12.97
CA GLU A 76 9.06 12.83 13.88
C GLU A 76 7.63 12.52 13.43
N ARG A 77 6.88 13.51 12.94
CA ARG A 77 5.55 13.31 12.37
C ARG A 77 5.60 12.38 11.16
N ALA A 78 6.54 12.64 10.24
CA ALA A 78 6.76 11.79 9.07
C ALA A 78 7.14 10.36 9.48
N ALA A 79 8.05 10.20 10.45
CA ALA A 79 8.46 8.90 10.94
C ALA A 79 7.30 8.10 11.54
N LYS A 80 6.47 8.73 12.38
CA LYS A 80 5.26 8.09 12.94
C LYS A 80 4.29 7.64 11.86
N ALA A 81 4.08 8.44 10.82
CA ALA A 81 3.21 8.09 9.71
C ALA A 81 3.75 6.87 8.93
N VAL A 82 5.04 6.86 8.60
CA VAL A 82 5.68 5.72 7.93
C VAL A 82 5.60 4.45 8.77
N LEU A 83 5.89 4.54 10.08
CA LEU A 83 5.78 3.40 11.01
C LEU A 83 4.34 2.88 11.12
N ALA A 84 3.34 3.76 11.13
CA ALA A 84 1.93 3.36 11.14
C ALA A 84 1.55 2.59 9.87
N VAL A 85 2.01 3.03 8.69
CA VAL A 85 1.83 2.33 7.41
C VAL A 85 2.52 0.96 7.43
N CYS A 86 3.78 0.87 7.87
CA CYS A 86 4.51 -0.39 7.98
C CYS A 86 3.82 -1.37 8.92
N ARG A 87 3.34 -0.90 10.08
CA ARG A 87 2.57 -1.70 11.04
C ARG A 87 1.28 -2.23 10.40
N ARG A 88 0.54 -1.36 9.72
CA ARG A 88 -0.70 -1.76 9.04
C ARG A 88 -0.47 -2.86 8.00
N LEU A 89 0.57 -2.75 7.17
CA LEU A 89 0.95 -3.77 6.20
C LEU A 89 1.37 -5.09 6.86
N SER A 90 2.10 -5.00 7.96
CA SER A 90 2.51 -6.17 8.75
C SER A 90 1.32 -6.93 9.32
N ASP A 91 0.33 -6.21 9.87
CA ASP A 91 -0.85 -6.78 10.53
C ASP A 91 -1.82 -7.43 9.52
N THR A 92 -1.95 -6.88 8.31
CA THR A 92 -2.87 -7.41 7.29
C THR A 92 -2.26 -8.49 6.41
N GLY A 93 -0.94 -8.56 6.32
CA GLY A 93 -0.24 -9.43 5.39
C GLY A 93 -0.36 -8.99 3.91
N ASP A 94 -0.90 -7.80 3.63
CA ASP A 94 -1.07 -7.30 2.26
C ASP A 94 0.26 -7.18 1.50
N MET A 95 1.37 -7.06 2.24
CA MET A 95 2.70 -7.03 1.64
C MET A 95 3.00 -8.26 0.79
N VAL A 96 2.45 -9.43 1.16
CA VAL A 96 2.56 -10.67 0.39
C VAL A 96 1.98 -10.52 -1.02
N PHE A 97 0.81 -9.88 -1.14
CA PHE A 97 0.19 -9.62 -2.44
C PHE A 97 0.95 -8.54 -3.22
N ILE A 98 1.33 -7.46 -2.56
CA ILE A 98 2.07 -6.35 -3.20
C ILE A 98 3.38 -6.87 -3.81
N GLU A 99 4.14 -7.66 -3.07
CA GLU A 99 5.44 -8.14 -3.52
C GLU A 99 5.36 -9.24 -4.58
N ASN A 100 4.47 -10.22 -4.38
CA ASN A 100 4.43 -11.40 -5.23
C ASN A 100 3.60 -11.22 -6.51
N ASP A 101 2.53 -10.44 -6.47
CA ASP A 101 1.55 -10.39 -7.54
C ASP A 101 1.39 -9.01 -8.20
N ALA A 102 1.61 -7.88 -7.47
CA ALA A 102 1.30 -6.55 -8.01
C ALA A 102 2.07 -6.23 -9.29
N LYS A 103 3.36 -6.56 -9.37
CA LYS A 103 4.16 -6.36 -10.59
C LYS A 103 3.57 -7.09 -11.80
N LEU A 104 3.22 -8.36 -11.62
CA LEU A 104 2.62 -9.17 -12.69
C LEU A 104 1.22 -8.67 -13.04
N LEU A 105 0.44 -8.27 -12.03
CA LEU A 105 -0.87 -7.68 -12.20
C LEU A 105 -0.78 -6.43 -13.08
N LEU A 106 0.07 -5.47 -12.72
CA LEU A 106 0.27 -4.22 -13.47
C LEU A 106 0.71 -4.47 -14.91
N GLN A 107 1.58 -5.47 -15.16
CA GLN A 107 1.96 -5.83 -16.53
C GLN A 107 0.80 -6.32 -17.42
N ARG A 108 -0.27 -6.82 -16.82
CA ARG A 108 -1.46 -7.36 -17.53
C ARG A 108 -2.60 -6.37 -17.70
N LEU A 109 -2.48 -5.19 -17.08
CA LEU A 109 -3.48 -4.14 -17.20
C LEU A 109 -3.29 -3.31 -18.47
N PRO A 110 -4.36 -2.68 -19.00
CA PRO A 110 -4.26 -1.68 -20.03
C PRO A 110 -3.35 -0.52 -19.63
N GLU A 111 -2.66 0.09 -20.61
CA GLU A 111 -1.68 1.16 -20.35
C GLU A 111 -2.30 2.40 -19.71
N ASP A 112 -3.51 2.77 -20.09
CA ASP A 112 -4.27 3.89 -19.52
C ASP A 112 -4.52 3.68 -18.02
N VAL A 113 -4.86 2.45 -17.60
CA VAL A 113 -5.08 2.09 -16.20
C VAL A 113 -3.77 2.17 -15.40
N LYS A 114 -2.66 1.68 -15.97
CA LYS A 114 -1.34 1.73 -15.32
C LYS A 114 -0.85 3.14 -15.13
N ASN A 115 -0.99 3.98 -16.14
CA ASN A 115 -0.51 5.36 -16.11
C ASN A 115 -1.23 6.18 -15.03
N VAL A 116 -2.53 5.98 -14.85
CA VAL A 116 -3.28 6.60 -13.75
C VAL A 116 -2.71 6.17 -12.41
N HIS A 117 -2.52 4.86 -12.20
CA HIS A 117 -2.01 4.31 -10.94
C HIS A 117 -0.64 4.90 -10.52
N TYR A 118 0.32 4.97 -11.45
CA TYR A 118 1.66 5.53 -11.13
C TYR A 118 1.64 7.03 -10.85
N HIS A 119 0.74 7.79 -11.49
CA HIS A 119 0.59 9.23 -11.23
C HIS A 119 -0.11 9.50 -9.90
N ASP A 120 -1.03 8.67 -9.49
CA ASP A 120 -1.81 8.85 -8.27
C ASP A 120 -0.96 8.71 -7.01
N ASP A 121 0.02 7.81 -6.99
CA ASP A 121 0.89 7.60 -5.83
C ASP A 121 1.71 8.85 -5.47
N GLU A 122 2.38 9.46 -6.44
CA GLU A 122 3.16 10.68 -6.19
C GLU A 122 2.24 11.86 -5.83
N THR A 123 1.09 11.96 -6.47
CA THR A 123 0.10 13.00 -6.21
C THR A 123 -0.43 12.91 -4.78
N HIS A 124 -0.76 11.72 -4.29
CA HIS A 124 -1.24 11.53 -2.92
C HIS A 124 -0.17 11.88 -1.87
N ILE A 125 1.08 11.47 -2.09
CA ILE A 125 2.19 11.82 -1.20
C ILE A 125 2.37 13.34 -1.15
N ARG A 126 2.39 14.01 -2.31
CA ARG A 126 2.47 15.47 -2.41
C ARG A 126 1.33 16.15 -1.65
N GLN A 127 0.10 15.72 -1.84
CA GLN A 127 -1.08 16.25 -1.13
C GLN A 127 -0.97 16.08 0.38
N LEU A 128 -0.47 14.95 0.87
CA LEU A 128 -0.25 14.75 2.31
C LEU A 128 0.83 15.68 2.85
N LEU A 129 1.95 15.83 2.15
CA LEU A 129 3.02 16.74 2.55
C LEU A 129 2.53 18.20 2.59
N GLU A 130 1.82 18.64 1.58
CA GLU A 130 1.22 20.00 1.51
C GLU A 130 0.20 20.23 2.61
N LYS A 131 -0.71 19.27 2.84
CA LYS A 131 -1.77 19.36 3.88
C LYS A 131 -1.21 19.57 5.29
N TYR A 132 -0.05 19.02 5.57
CA TYR A 132 0.56 19.03 6.90
C TYR A 132 1.82 19.91 7.00
N ASP A 133 2.06 20.75 6.01
CA ASP A 133 3.23 21.65 5.92
C ASP A 133 4.56 20.91 6.11
N LEU A 134 4.66 19.70 5.54
CA LEU A 134 5.89 18.92 5.55
C LEU A 134 6.70 19.20 4.28
N VAL A 135 7.74 20.01 4.40
CA VAL A 135 8.60 20.36 3.27
C VAL A 135 9.88 19.53 3.33
N PRO A 136 10.07 18.56 2.41
CA PRO A 136 11.32 17.81 2.37
C PRO A 136 12.46 18.69 1.88
N LYS A 137 13.67 18.50 2.40
CA LYS A 137 14.92 19.16 1.95
C LYS A 137 15.33 18.76 0.53
N GLN A 138 14.86 17.59 0.10
CA GLN A 138 15.17 16.97 -1.18
C GLN A 138 13.93 17.01 -2.09
N GLU A 139 14.12 16.64 -3.36
CA GLU A 139 13.01 16.45 -4.28
C GLU A 139 11.95 15.48 -3.72
N ILE A 140 10.67 15.80 -3.90
CA ILE A 140 9.56 14.97 -3.41
C ILE A 140 9.66 13.55 -3.94
N SER A 141 10.12 13.37 -5.17
CA SER A 141 10.36 12.06 -5.79
C SER A 141 11.37 11.21 -5.01
N LEU A 142 12.45 11.83 -4.49
CA LEU A 142 13.42 11.13 -3.65
C LEU A 142 12.83 10.79 -2.29
N ALA A 143 12.10 11.71 -1.67
CA ALA A 143 11.40 11.46 -0.40
C ALA A 143 10.41 10.29 -0.54
N ALA A 144 9.59 10.30 -1.60
CA ALA A 144 8.62 9.22 -1.90
C ALA A 144 9.32 7.88 -2.16
N ALA A 145 10.42 7.87 -2.92
CA ALA A 145 11.21 6.66 -3.18
C ALA A 145 11.85 6.12 -1.90
N THR A 146 12.36 6.98 -1.02
CA THR A 146 12.93 6.60 0.27
C THR A 146 11.87 5.97 1.17
N VAL A 147 10.70 6.58 1.32
CA VAL A 147 9.58 6.03 2.09
C VAL A 147 9.14 4.68 1.51
N ARG A 148 9.03 4.55 0.20
CA ARG A 148 8.73 3.28 -0.46
C ARG A 148 9.77 2.21 -0.14
N GLY A 149 11.06 2.54 -0.19
CA GLY A 149 12.15 1.63 0.20
C GLY A 149 12.03 1.13 1.63
N LEU A 150 11.69 2.02 2.57
CA LEU A 150 11.45 1.66 3.98
C LEU A 150 10.25 0.71 4.11
N ILE A 151 9.13 0.98 3.43
CA ILE A 151 7.94 0.13 3.44
C ILE A 151 8.25 -1.27 2.89
N LEU A 152 9.06 -1.39 1.85
CA LEU A 152 9.46 -2.68 1.29
C LEU A 152 10.23 -3.57 2.28
N THR A 153 10.85 -3.01 3.33
CA THR A 153 11.51 -3.82 4.37
C THR A 153 10.54 -4.72 5.12
N VAL A 154 9.22 -4.40 5.13
CA VAL A 154 8.19 -5.19 5.80
C VAL A 154 8.13 -6.64 5.28
N SER A 155 8.40 -6.85 4.00
CA SER A 155 8.44 -8.19 3.39
C SER A 155 9.60 -9.05 3.90
N HIS A 156 10.66 -8.43 4.41
CA HIS A 156 11.86 -9.10 4.92
C HIS A 156 11.91 -9.21 6.45
N LYS A 157 10.83 -8.87 7.15
CA LYS A 157 10.79 -8.86 8.63
C LYS A 157 11.21 -10.19 9.26
N GLU A 158 10.80 -11.31 8.68
CA GLU A 158 11.14 -12.65 9.19
C GLU A 158 12.63 -12.98 9.03
N GLN A 159 13.30 -12.45 8.01
CA GLN A 159 14.74 -12.65 7.77
C GLN A 159 15.59 -11.85 8.78
N ILE A 160 15.08 -10.70 9.23
CA ILE A 160 15.73 -9.86 10.25
C ILE A 160 15.42 -10.40 11.66
N GLY A 161 14.26 -11.04 11.84
CA GLY A 161 13.84 -11.68 13.08
C GLY A 161 13.36 -10.70 14.12
N GLU A 162 13.58 -11.04 15.41
CA GLU A 162 13.04 -10.32 16.57
C GLU A 162 13.51 -8.86 16.67
N LEU A 163 14.63 -8.53 16.07
CA LEU A 163 15.14 -7.14 16.04
C LEU A 163 14.46 -6.25 15.00
N TYR A 164 13.61 -6.81 14.13
CA TYR A 164 12.99 -6.04 13.04
C TYR A 164 12.30 -4.75 13.51
N PRO A 165 11.52 -4.71 14.61
CA PRO A 165 10.89 -3.47 15.05
C PRO A 165 11.90 -2.36 15.35
N GLN A 166 13.00 -2.66 16.05
CA GLN A 166 14.05 -1.68 16.38
C GLN A 166 14.83 -1.24 15.13
N VAL A 167 15.11 -2.20 14.22
CA VAL A 167 15.75 -1.91 12.93
C VAL A 167 14.87 -0.96 12.11
N LEU A 168 13.58 -1.25 12.00
CA LEU A 168 12.64 -0.42 11.26
C LEU A 168 12.57 1.00 11.84
N GLU A 169 12.43 1.13 13.16
CA GLU A 169 12.43 2.44 13.83
C GLU A 169 13.72 3.21 13.55
N THR A 170 14.87 2.57 13.69
CA THR A 170 16.19 3.19 13.42
C THR A 170 16.27 3.71 11.99
N LEU A 171 15.86 2.91 11.01
CA LEU A 171 15.86 3.28 9.59
C LEU A 171 14.89 4.43 9.30
N VAL A 172 13.66 4.33 9.81
CA VAL A 172 12.60 5.31 9.54
C VAL A 172 12.93 6.65 10.18
N TYR A 173 13.32 6.70 11.45
CA TYR A 173 13.69 7.96 12.10
C TYR A 173 14.93 8.56 11.49
N GLY A 174 15.95 7.76 11.15
CA GLY A 174 17.15 8.23 10.47
C GLY A 174 16.85 8.87 9.12
N ALA A 175 16.07 8.18 8.28
CA ALA A 175 15.68 8.70 6.97
C ALA A 175 14.80 9.94 7.08
N CYS A 176 13.82 9.97 7.99
CA CYS A 176 12.94 11.13 8.15
C CYS A 176 13.68 12.37 8.67
N ARG A 177 14.69 12.24 9.53
CA ARG A 177 15.55 13.36 9.92
C ARG A 177 16.31 13.92 8.71
N GLU A 178 16.90 13.05 7.91
CA GLU A 178 17.62 13.47 6.71
C GLU A 178 16.69 14.16 5.71
N LEU A 179 15.45 13.72 5.59
CA LEU A 179 14.49 14.29 4.64
C LEU A 179 13.84 15.61 5.12
N PHE A 180 13.64 15.83 6.43
CA PHE A 180 12.78 16.92 6.93
C PHE A 180 13.43 17.84 7.97
N GLU A 181 14.63 17.58 8.47
CA GLU A 181 15.42 18.44 9.35
C GLU A 181 16.69 18.92 8.64
#